data_9374c4135e3aee0db13fbcf6207cf1c1
#
_entry.id   9374c4135e3aee0db13fbcf6207cf1c1
#
_cell.length_a   1.000
_cell.length_b   1.000
_cell.length_c   1.000
_cell.angle_alpha   90.00
_cell.angle_beta   90.00
_cell.angle_gamma   90.00
#
_symmetry.space_group_name_H-M   'P 1'
#
loop_
_entity.id
_entity.type
_entity.pdbx_description
1 polymer ?
#
loop_
_entity_poly.entity_id
_entity_poly.type
_entity_poly.pdbx_seq_one_letter_code
_entity_poly.pdbx_strand_id
1 'polypeptide(L)'
;MLSDLFEIKNGLASSEVKISEQKIADFNVPYIRPSSNYANLVAGYLKLDDIDKKYFFSADNIIVSTDGEGSHTYSYVSPVSFVPNSNVAVLIPKRVMSLREKIYYALCITKNRYRFSYGRKPKGQRLELINIPDEMPASFKKYKFVDVSKIKEPINFRKIALFSQRWGFFKCSDLFDFERGKRNSLNDIHVGTKTPIISAITGNNGLLRFSAENSDFDGQKITIGNTGQASVGVAFYQEDAFIGTNNITILSPKFKINSFIGLFFVSIFSKERYKFSFGRILNTERLKNFKIKLPVDKNGNPDWQFMEDYIKSLPYSSGI
;
A
#
# COMPACT_ATOMS: atom_id res chain seq x y z
N MET A 1 10.01 23.72 -15.57
CA MET A 1 9.04 22.72 -16.08
C MET A 1 9.62 21.32 -15.93
N LEU A 2 8.81 20.25 -16.13
CA LEU A 2 9.32 18.89 -16.02
C LEU A 2 10.45 18.60 -17.00
N SER A 3 10.29 19.05 -18.25
CA SER A 3 11.30 18.92 -19.31
C SER A 3 12.61 19.65 -19.05
N ASP A 4 12.61 20.64 -18.16
CA ASP A 4 13.85 21.35 -17.82
C ASP A 4 14.77 20.49 -16.94
N LEU A 5 14.17 19.67 -16.08
CA LEU A 5 14.86 18.84 -15.09
C LEU A 5 15.10 17.40 -15.55
N PHE A 6 14.28 16.90 -16.48
CA PHE A 6 14.28 15.48 -16.89
C PHE A 6 14.26 15.30 -18.40
N GLU A 7 15.00 14.32 -18.88
CA GLU A 7 14.77 13.68 -20.17
C GLU A 7 13.64 12.67 -20.01
N ILE A 8 12.69 12.65 -20.98
CA ILE A 8 11.51 11.79 -20.92
C ILE A 8 11.65 10.68 -21.97
N LYS A 9 11.59 9.43 -21.53
CA LYS A 9 11.60 8.26 -22.39
C LYS A 9 10.27 7.52 -22.29
N ASN A 10 9.84 6.91 -23.39
CA ASN A 10 8.65 6.07 -23.44
C ASN A 10 9.02 4.59 -23.35
N GLY A 11 8.06 3.78 -22.90
CA GLY A 11 8.21 2.35 -22.81
C GLY A 11 7.78 1.60 -24.07
N LEU A 12 7.75 0.28 -23.97
CA LEU A 12 7.51 -0.69 -25.01
C LEU A 12 6.10 -1.27 -24.90
N ALA A 13 5.39 -1.45 -26.03
CA ALA A 13 4.02 -1.98 -25.98
C ALA A 13 4.00 -3.47 -25.55
N SER A 14 2.94 -3.89 -24.86
CA SER A 14 2.80 -5.28 -24.41
C SER A 14 2.66 -6.28 -25.55
N SER A 15 2.22 -5.83 -26.72
CA SER A 15 2.17 -6.66 -27.94
C SER A 15 3.55 -6.96 -28.53
N GLU A 16 4.59 -6.25 -28.12
CA GLU A 16 5.96 -6.38 -28.64
C GLU A 16 6.84 -7.23 -27.71
N VAL A 17 6.31 -7.73 -26.60
CA VAL A 17 7.08 -8.48 -25.59
C VAL A 17 6.39 -9.77 -25.17
N LYS A 18 7.19 -10.78 -24.86
CA LYS A 18 6.74 -12.01 -24.23
C LYS A 18 6.82 -11.84 -22.71
N ILE A 19 5.68 -11.93 -22.03
CA ILE A 19 5.57 -11.68 -20.58
C ILE A 19 5.34 -13.00 -19.86
N SER A 20 6.11 -13.26 -18.80
CA SER A 20 5.84 -14.31 -17.81
C SER A 20 5.15 -13.69 -16.60
N GLU A 21 4.07 -14.30 -16.09
CA GLU A 21 3.39 -13.85 -14.87
C GLU A 21 4.26 -14.08 -13.63
N GLN A 22 5.15 -15.07 -13.68
CA GLN A 22 6.02 -15.42 -12.56
C GLN A 22 7.47 -15.08 -12.89
N LYS A 23 8.20 -14.65 -11.85
CA LYS A 23 9.64 -14.48 -11.92
C LYS A 23 10.31 -15.85 -11.91
N ILE A 24 10.97 -16.19 -13.01
CA ILE A 24 11.76 -17.42 -13.19
C ILE A 24 13.16 -17.06 -13.70
N ALA A 25 14.07 -18.02 -13.79
CA ALA A 25 15.48 -17.76 -14.13
C ALA A 25 15.68 -16.89 -15.38
N ASP A 26 15.00 -17.21 -16.48
CA ASP A 26 15.11 -16.47 -17.74
C ASP A 26 14.23 -15.22 -17.80
N PHE A 27 13.10 -15.22 -17.11
CA PHE A 27 12.15 -14.10 -17.04
C PHE A 27 12.28 -13.43 -15.67
N ASN A 28 13.21 -12.49 -15.55
CA ASN A 28 13.58 -11.89 -14.28
C ASN A 28 13.55 -10.36 -14.27
N VAL A 29 13.34 -9.70 -15.42
CA VAL A 29 13.26 -8.25 -15.53
C VAL A 29 11.82 -7.79 -15.38
N PRO A 30 11.47 -6.97 -14.37
CA PRO A 30 10.12 -6.46 -14.18
C PRO A 30 9.64 -5.63 -15.38
N TYR A 31 8.43 -5.93 -15.86
CA TYR A 31 7.71 -5.13 -16.83
C TYR A 31 6.69 -4.25 -16.12
N ILE A 32 6.92 -2.93 -16.14
CA ILE A 32 6.17 -1.96 -15.35
C ILE A 32 4.98 -1.42 -16.16
N ARG A 33 3.78 -1.46 -15.56
CA ARG A 33 2.54 -0.92 -16.13
C ARG A 33 2.05 0.31 -15.35
N PRO A 34 1.12 1.12 -15.93
CA PRO A 34 0.45 2.18 -15.19
C PRO A 34 -0.29 1.62 -13.97
N SER A 35 -0.12 2.27 -12.83
CA SER A 35 -0.85 1.91 -11.62
C SER A 35 -0.93 3.08 -10.65
N SER A 36 -2.06 3.19 -9.96
CA SER A 36 -2.24 4.08 -8.80
C SER A 36 -1.74 3.44 -7.50
N ASN A 37 -1.44 2.14 -7.52
CA ASN A 37 -0.91 1.39 -6.39
C ASN A 37 0.46 0.84 -6.74
N TYR A 38 1.46 1.20 -5.94
CA TYR A 38 2.85 0.75 -6.11
C TYR A 38 2.97 -0.79 -6.17
N ALA A 39 2.22 -1.51 -5.34
CA ALA A 39 2.25 -2.98 -5.30
C ALA A 39 1.79 -3.64 -6.61
N ASN A 40 1.03 -2.92 -7.45
CA ASN A 40 0.47 -3.42 -8.71
C ASN A 40 1.22 -2.89 -9.95
N LEU A 41 2.39 -2.30 -9.78
CA LEU A 41 3.18 -1.74 -10.90
C LEU A 41 3.72 -2.83 -11.83
N VAL A 42 4.14 -3.98 -11.30
CA VAL A 42 4.71 -5.07 -12.08
C VAL A 42 3.60 -5.85 -12.76
N ALA A 43 3.57 -5.84 -14.09
CA ALA A 43 2.62 -6.61 -14.90
C ALA A 43 3.09 -8.05 -15.14
N GLY A 44 4.37 -8.31 -14.96
CA GLY A 44 5.03 -9.59 -15.19
C GLY A 44 6.52 -9.39 -15.38
N TYR A 45 7.19 -10.39 -15.94
CA TYR A 45 8.64 -10.42 -16.11
C TYR A 45 9.02 -10.73 -17.54
N LEU A 46 10.10 -10.13 -18.01
CA LEU A 46 10.65 -10.28 -19.36
C LEU A 46 12.00 -10.98 -19.31
N LYS A 47 12.37 -11.61 -20.40
CA LYS A 47 13.74 -12.08 -20.66
C LYS A 47 14.55 -10.91 -21.23
N LEU A 48 15.68 -10.59 -20.58
CA LEU A 48 16.48 -9.42 -20.94
C LEU A 48 17.03 -9.49 -22.38
N ASP A 49 17.43 -10.69 -22.81
CA ASP A 49 18.02 -10.90 -24.15
C ASP A 49 17.04 -10.60 -25.30
N ASP A 50 15.74 -10.65 -25.03
CA ASP A 50 14.69 -10.40 -26.03
C ASP A 50 14.35 -8.89 -26.14
N ILE A 51 14.99 -8.02 -25.32
CA ILE A 51 14.65 -6.61 -25.20
C ILE A 51 15.77 -5.72 -25.76
N ASP A 52 15.41 -4.77 -26.62
CA ASP A 52 16.34 -3.72 -27.04
C ASP A 52 16.78 -2.90 -25.82
N LYS A 53 18.09 -2.78 -25.65
CA LYS A 53 18.72 -2.09 -24.49
C LYS A 53 18.22 -0.67 -24.25
N LYS A 54 17.71 0.02 -25.29
CA LYS A 54 17.12 1.37 -25.15
C LYS A 54 15.86 1.40 -24.30
N TYR A 55 15.18 0.26 -24.09
CA TYR A 55 14.01 0.14 -23.23
C TYR A 55 14.31 -0.45 -21.85
N PHE A 56 15.56 -0.80 -21.58
CA PHE A 56 15.99 -1.29 -20.26
C PHE A 56 16.55 -0.14 -19.45
N PHE A 57 15.89 0.19 -18.34
CA PHE A 57 16.26 1.28 -17.47
C PHE A 57 16.77 0.76 -16.12
N SER A 58 17.80 1.43 -15.60
CA SER A 58 18.35 1.13 -14.27
C SER A 58 17.37 1.52 -13.15
N ALA A 59 17.61 0.96 -11.97
CA ALA A 59 16.99 1.43 -10.73
C ALA A 59 17.16 2.95 -10.54
N ASP A 60 16.40 3.50 -9.60
CA ASP A 60 16.40 4.91 -9.21
C ASP A 60 15.92 5.91 -10.27
N ASN A 61 15.34 5.46 -11.39
CA ASN A 61 14.62 6.34 -12.29
C ASN A 61 13.18 6.55 -11.83
N ILE A 62 12.65 7.74 -12.11
CA ILE A 62 11.23 8.05 -11.84
C ILE A 62 10.39 7.46 -12.97
N ILE A 63 9.34 6.75 -12.63
CA ILE A 63 8.31 6.27 -13.55
C ILE A 63 7.02 7.06 -13.37
N VAL A 64 6.33 7.36 -14.46
CA VAL A 64 5.08 8.12 -14.48
C VAL A 64 4.03 7.36 -15.27
N SER A 65 2.90 7.08 -14.67
CA SER A 65 1.75 6.51 -15.37
C SER A 65 1.13 7.56 -16.31
N THR A 66 1.21 7.31 -17.63
CA THR A 66 0.72 8.25 -18.65
C THR A 66 -0.64 7.87 -19.20
N ASP A 67 -1.16 6.68 -18.84
CA ASP A 67 -2.46 6.16 -19.24
C ASP A 67 -3.03 5.27 -18.14
N GLY A 68 -4.24 4.73 -18.35
CA GLY A 68 -4.95 3.88 -17.40
C GLY A 68 -5.91 4.70 -16.53
N GLU A 69 -7.18 4.29 -16.50
CA GLU A 69 -8.22 4.94 -15.71
C GLU A 69 -7.82 4.99 -14.23
N GLY A 70 -7.88 6.17 -13.63
CA GLY A 70 -7.51 6.40 -12.24
C GLY A 70 -6.01 6.40 -11.93
N SER A 71 -5.12 6.05 -12.89
CA SER A 71 -3.67 5.99 -12.64
C SER A 71 -2.85 7.14 -13.24
N HIS A 72 -3.46 8.07 -13.97
CA HIS A 72 -2.76 9.20 -14.60
C HIS A 72 -1.89 9.96 -13.61
N THR A 73 -0.63 10.22 -13.99
CA THR A 73 0.42 10.92 -13.23
C THR A 73 0.84 10.30 -11.90
N TYR A 74 0.30 9.16 -11.49
CA TYR A 74 0.94 8.46 -10.38
C TYR A 74 2.39 8.15 -10.75
N SER A 75 3.30 8.59 -9.88
CA SER A 75 4.73 8.56 -10.13
C SER A 75 5.47 7.94 -8.96
N TYR A 76 6.47 7.13 -9.26
CA TYR A 76 7.25 6.39 -8.29
C TYR A 76 8.73 6.37 -8.70
N VAL A 77 9.62 6.15 -7.75
CA VAL A 77 11.03 5.84 -8.03
C VAL A 77 11.18 4.32 -8.00
N SER A 78 11.70 3.75 -9.08
CA SER A 78 11.87 2.29 -9.15
C SER A 78 13.07 1.83 -8.32
N PRO A 79 12.92 0.87 -7.39
CA PRO A 79 14.04 0.34 -6.61
C PRO A 79 14.86 -0.71 -7.36
N VAL A 80 14.43 -1.11 -8.55
CA VAL A 80 15.08 -2.16 -9.37
C VAL A 80 15.14 -1.72 -10.82
N SER A 81 16.03 -2.32 -11.61
CA SER A 81 16.04 -2.17 -13.06
C SER A 81 14.79 -2.78 -13.68
N PHE A 82 14.30 -2.20 -14.79
CA PHE A 82 13.00 -2.54 -15.33
C PHE A 82 12.86 -2.18 -16.82
N VAL A 83 11.79 -2.69 -17.44
CA VAL A 83 11.29 -2.28 -18.76
C VAL A 83 9.91 -1.63 -18.55
N PRO A 84 9.66 -0.39 -19.00
CA PRO A 84 8.36 0.25 -18.89
C PRO A 84 7.41 -0.16 -20.02
N ASN A 85 6.12 -0.24 -19.73
CA ASN A 85 5.06 -0.32 -20.74
C ASN A 85 4.96 1.00 -21.51
N SER A 86 4.44 0.98 -22.74
CA SER A 86 4.21 2.17 -23.58
C SER A 86 3.30 3.25 -22.96
N ASN A 87 2.58 2.90 -21.90
CA ASN A 87 1.77 3.81 -21.09
C ASN A 87 2.46 4.26 -19.81
N VAL A 88 3.76 4.06 -19.71
CA VAL A 88 4.64 4.53 -18.64
C VAL A 88 5.77 5.34 -19.25
N ALA A 89 5.95 6.57 -18.78
CA ALA A 89 7.11 7.38 -19.08
C ALA A 89 8.19 7.19 -18.00
N VAL A 90 9.44 7.19 -18.43
CA VAL A 90 10.61 7.19 -17.55
C VAL A 90 11.27 8.56 -17.59
N LEU A 91 11.54 9.12 -16.43
CA LEU A 91 12.19 10.41 -16.29
C LEU A 91 13.63 10.19 -15.84
N ILE A 92 14.56 10.57 -16.70
CA ILE A 92 16.00 10.52 -16.45
C ILE A 92 16.45 11.91 -16.03
N PRO A 93 17.00 12.11 -14.83
CA PRO A 93 17.45 13.42 -14.38
C PRO A 93 18.55 13.98 -15.30
N LYS A 94 18.42 15.25 -15.70
CA LYS A 94 19.46 15.99 -16.47
C LYS A 94 20.63 16.46 -15.60
N ARG A 95 20.53 16.35 -14.27
CA ARG A 95 21.60 16.59 -13.30
C ARG A 95 21.63 15.47 -12.26
N VAL A 96 22.70 15.39 -11.50
CA VAL A 96 22.77 14.47 -10.36
C VAL A 96 21.67 14.83 -9.34
N MET A 97 20.84 13.88 -9.01
CA MET A 97 19.77 14.00 -8.02
C MET A 97 19.87 12.87 -7.00
N SER A 98 19.74 13.21 -5.73
CA SER A 98 19.60 12.22 -4.66
C SER A 98 18.27 11.46 -4.78
N LEU A 99 18.18 10.26 -4.20
CA LEU A 99 16.93 9.50 -4.12
C LEU A 99 15.79 10.35 -3.50
N ARG A 100 16.11 11.15 -2.49
CA ARG A 100 15.16 12.05 -1.83
C ARG A 100 14.59 13.10 -2.78
N GLU A 101 15.43 13.71 -3.62
CA GLU A 101 14.97 14.66 -4.65
C GLU A 101 14.08 13.97 -5.68
N LYS A 102 14.45 12.78 -6.14
CA LYS A 102 13.63 11.98 -7.07
C LYS A 102 12.27 11.64 -6.49
N ILE A 103 12.20 11.23 -5.21
CA ILE A 103 10.92 11.00 -4.49
C ILE A 103 10.11 12.30 -4.40
N TYR A 104 10.74 13.42 -4.06
CA TYR A 104 10.07 14.72 -4.03
C TYR A 104 9.43 15.07 -5.37
N TYR A 105 10.16 14.93 -6.47
CA TYR A 105 9.64 15.22 -7.80
C TYR A 105 8.54 14.21 -8.23
N ALA A 106 8.65 12.94 -7.89
CA ALA A 106 7.59 11.96 -8.12
C ALA A 106 6.28 12.37 -7.41
N LEU A 107 6.37 12.87 -6.17
CA LEU A 107 5.22 13.41 -5.44
C LEU A 107 4.66 14.68 -6.09
N CYS A 108 5.51 15.59 -6.55
CA CYS A 108 5.09 16.80 -7.26
C CYS A 108 4.31 16.47 -8.54
N ILE A 109 4.78 15.50 -9.31
CA ILE A 109 4.10 15.03 -10.54
C ILE A 109 2.75 14.42 -10.18
N THR A 110 2.71 13.52 -9.18
CA THR A 110 1.46 12.91 -8.71
C THR A 110 0.45 13.96 -8.23
N LYS A 111 0.88 15.05 -7.58
CA LYS A 111 0.01 16.15 -7.16
C LYS A 111 -0.65 16.90 -8.31
N ASN A 112 -0.12 16.82 -9.52
CA ASN A 112 -0.71 17.42 -10.71
C ASN A 112 -1.85 16.56 -11.34
N ARG A 113 -2.26 15.43 -10.72
CA ARG A 113 -3.32 14.53 -11.23
C ARG A 113 -4.61 15.22 -11.62
N TYR A 114 -5.05 16.21 -10.85
CA TYR A 114 -6.30 16.95 -11.09
C TYR A 114 -6.37 17.59 -12.49
N ARG A 115 -5.22 17.75 -13.17
CA ARG A 115 -5.14 18.33 -14.52
C ARG A 115 -5.41 17.33 -15.63
N PHE A 116 -5.47 16.02 -15.31
CA PHE A 116 -5.51 14.94 -16.30
C PHE A 116 -6.70 14.01 -16.09
N SER A 117 -7.20 13.49 -17.21
CA SER A 117 -8.33 12.58 -17.27
C SER A 117 -8.20 11.67 -18.49
N TYR A 118 -9.17 10.79 -18.73
CA TYR A 118 -9.19 9.91 -19.89
C TYR A 118 -9.01 10.67 -21.22
N GLY A 119 -9.73 11.77 -21.42
CA GLY A 119 -9.60 12.62 -22.62
C GLY A 119 -8.39 13.57 -22.61
N ARG A 120 -7.67 13.66 -21.49
CA ARG A 120 -6.52 14.58 -21.33
C ARG A 120 -5.36 13.86 -20.64
N LYS A 121 -4.78 12.87 -21.33
CA LYS A 121 -3.69 12.04 -20.81
C LYS A 121 -2.39 12.85 -20.68
N PRO A 122 -1.54 12.57 -19.66
CA PRO A 122 -0.22 13.17 -19.48
C PRO A 122 0.82 12.54 -20.42
N LYS A 123 0.69 12.77 -21.73
CA LYS A 123 1.62 12.28 -22.77
C LYS A 123 2.19 13.42 -23.58
N GLY A 124 3.43 13.27 -24.09
CA GLY A 124 4.13 14.26 -24.92
C GLY A 124 4.20 15.60 -24.22
N GLN A 125 3.93 16.67 -24.95
CA GLN A 125 3.98 18.04 -24.47
C GLN A 125 3.20 18.28 -23.16
N ARG A 126 2.07 17.58 -22.94
CA ARG A 126 1.29 17.73 -21.71
C ARG A 126 2.03 17.24 -20.48
N LEU A 127 2.87 16.22 -20.62
CA LEU A 127 3.76 15.75 -19.55
C LEU A 127 4.95 16.68 -19.38
N GLU A 128 5.58 17.08 -20.48
CA GLU A 128 6.75 17.95 -20.51
C GLU A 128 6.51 19.30 -19.83
N LEU A 129 5.32 19.87 -20.04
CA LEU A 129 4.88 21.16 -19.52
C LEU A 129 4.26 21.10 -18.11
N ILE A 130 4.36 19.99 -17.39
CA ILE A 130 3.97 19.97 -15.98
C ILE A 130 4.88 20.94 -15.21
N ASN A 131 4.26 21.92 -14.55
CA ASN A 131 5.00 22.86 -13.72
C ASN A 131 5.32 22.19 -12.37
N ILE A 132 6.60 22.10 -12.06
CA ILE A 132 7.13 21.58 -10.79
C ILE A 132 8.19 22.56 -10.26
N PRO A 133 8.46 22.58 -8.95
CA PRO A 133 9.52 23.42 -8.38
C PRO A 133 10.88 23.10 -8.99
N ASP A 134 11.73 24.11 -9.16
CA ASP A 134 13.09 23.93 -9.68
C ASP A 134 13.99 23.23 -8.66
N GLU A 135 13.71 23.46 -7.36
CA GLU A 135 14.47 22.87 -6.26
C GLU A 135 13.55 22.23 -5.20
N MET A 136 14.08 21.20 -4.55
CA MET A 136 13.44 20.58 -3.39
C MET A 136 13.55 21.50 -2.17
N PRO A 137 12.44 21.87 -1.49
CA PRO A 137 12.46 22.76 -0.35
C PRO A 137 13.20 22.14 0.85
N ALA A 138 13.86 22.99 1.64
CA ALA A 138 14.61 22.58 2.82
C ALA A 138 13.74 21.81 3.85
N SER A 139 12.43 22.12 3.92
CA SER A 139 11.47 21.40 4.77
C SER A 139 11.35 19.92 4.39
N PHE A 140 11.45 19.57 3.11
CA PHE A 140 11.39 18.18 2.66
C PHE A 140 12.66 17.39 3.06
N LYS A 141 13.80 18.06 3.25
CA LYS A 141 15.04 17.43 3.73
C LYS A 141 14.91 16.83 5.13
N LYS A 142 13.95 17.33 5.94
CA LYS A 142 13.71 16.84 7.32
C LYS A 142 12.97 15.50 7.39
N TYR A 143 12.28 15.08 6.33
CA TYR A 143 11.59 13.79 6.33
C TYR A 143 12.61 12.64 6.40
N LYS A 144 12.39 11.73 7.36
CA LYS A 144 13.18 10.48 7.43
C LYS A 144 12.54 9.47 6.48
N PHE A 145 13.34 8.95 5.56
CA PHE A 145 12.93 7.80 4.75
C PHE A 145 13.47 6.54 5.41
N VAL A 146 12.60 5.53 5.49
CA VAL A 146 13.02 4.20 5.92
C VAL A 146 13.80 3.57 4.76
N ASP A 147 15.03 3.17 5.03
CA ASP A 147 15.80 2.40 4.07
C ASP A 147 15.29 0.95 4.07
N VAL A 148 14.43 0.66 3.10
CA VAL A 148 13.78 -0.65 2.97
C VAL A 148 14.79 -1.79 2.84
N SER A 149 16.00 -1.52 2.32
CA SER A 149 17.05 -2.53 2.22
C SER A 149 17.54 -3.01 3.59
N LYS A 150 17.52 -2.11 4.59
CA LYS A 150 17.94 -2.41 5.97
C LYS A 150 16.91 -3.19 6.78
N ILE A 151 15.65 -3.17 6.35
CA ILE A 151 14.55 -3.88 7.04
C ILE A 151 14.04 -5.07 6.23
N LYS A 152 14.78 -5.51 5.20
CA LYS A 152 14.40 -6.63 4.34
C LYS A 152 14.43 -7.97 5.07
N GLU A 153 15.34 -8.11 6.03
CA GLU A 153 15.55 -9.36 6.74
C GLU A 153 14.41 -9.63 7.74
N PRO A 154 14.03 -10.89 7.94
CA PRO A 154 13.10 -11.27 8.99
C PRO A 154 13.75 -11.13 10.38
N ILE A 155 12.96 -10.85 11.41
CA ILE A 155 13.41 -10.89 12.81
C ILE A 155 13.80 -12.33 13.17
N ASN A 156 12.98 -13.30 12.74
CA ASN A 156 13.21 -14.71 12.97
C ASN A 156 13.55 -15.40 11.63
N PHE A 157 14.77 -15.89 11.48
CA PHE A 157 15.24 -16.58 10.26
C PHE A 157 14.69 -18.00 10.11
N ARG A 158 14.06 -18.56 11.15
CA ARG A 158 13.41 -19.87 11.07
C ARG A 158 12.15 -19.77 10.22
N LYS A 159 12.13 -20.43 9.07
CA LYS A 159 10.92 -20.54 8.26
C LYS A 159 9.84 -21.31 9.01
N ILE A 160 8.70 -20.69 9.22
CA ILE A 160 7.53 -21.27 9.86
C ILE A 160 6.51 -21.61 8.78
N ALA A 161 6.15 -22.88 8.66
CA ALA A 161 5.15 -23.31 7.68
C ALA A 161 3.74 -23.13 8.24
N LEU A 162 2.94 -22.32 7.58
CA LEU A 162 1.57 -22.03 8.03
C LEU A 162 0.68 -23.29 8.14
N PHE A 163 0.95 -24.29 7.29
CA PHE A 163 0.17 -25.54 7.21
C PHE A 163 0.60 -26.59 8.23
N SER A 164 1.68 -26.38 8.97
CA SER A 164 2.12 -27.33 10.01
C SER A 164 1.31 -27.25 11.30
N GLN A 165 0.45 -26.23 11.43
CA GLN A 165 -0.32 -25.95 12.63
C GLN A 165 -1.77 -26.41 12.48
N ARG A 166 -2.40 -26.87 13.59
CA ARG A 166 -3.84 -27.10 13.63
C ARG A 166 -4.58 -25.77 13.65
N TRP A 167 -5.81 -25.75 13.11
CA TRP A 167 -6.63 -24.55 13.00
C TRP A 167 -8.01 -24.78 13.59
N GLY A 168 -8.48 -23.86 14.43
CA GLY A 168 -9.81 -23.83 15.04
C GLY A 168 -10.65 -22.66 14.54
N PHE A 169 -11.97 -22.74 14.72
CA PHE A 169 -12.91 -21.65 14.42
C PHE A 169 -13.28 -20.90 15.69
N PHE A 170 -13.18 -19.58 15.64
CA PHE A 170 -13.53 -18.68 16.74
C PHE A 170 -14.52 -17.63 16.28
N LYS A 171 -15.53 -17.33 17.10
CA LYS A 171 -16.37 -16.16 16.84
C LYS A 171 -15.59 -14.88 17.11
N CYS A 172 -15.79 -13.87 16.28
CA CYS A 172 -15.14 -12.58 16.51
C CYS A 172 -15.58 -11.96 17.84
N SER A 173 -16.83 -12.18 18.30
CA SER A 173 -17.32 -11.73 19.60
C SER A 173 -16.58 -12.32 20.80
N ASP A 174 -15.99 -13.50 20.65
CA ASP A 174 -15.22 -14.13 21.72
C ASP A 174 -13.82 -13.49 21.87
N LEU A 175 -13.33 -12.90 20.78
CA LEU A 175 -11.99 -12.33 20.67
C LEU A 175 -11.95 -10.80 20.81
N PHE A 176 -13.04 -10.11 20.44
CA PHE A 176 -13.07 -8.65 20.36
C PHE A 176 -14.34 -8.03 20.94
N ASP A 177 -14.20 -6.83 21.46
CA ASP A 177 -15.28 -5.89 21.62
C ASP A 177 -15.37 -4.99 20.38
N PHE A 178 -16.58 -4.47 20.10
CA PHE A 178 -16.86 -3.77 18.85
C PHE A 178 -17.46 -2.40 19.13
N GLU A 179 -16.87 -1.40 18.52
CA GLU A 179 -17.37 -0.03 18.51
C GLU A 179 -17.45 0.50 17.08
N ARG A 180 -18.33 1.43 16.83
CA ARG A 180 -18.37 2.17 15.56
C ARG A 180 -17.54 3.44 15.68
N GLY A 181 -16.89 3.86 14.61
CA GLY A 181 -16.20 5.15 14.59
C GLY A 181 -17.18 6.31 14.86
N LYS A 182 -16.72 7.29 15.61
CA LYS A 182 -17.56 8.33 16.23
C LYS A 182 -17.85 9.53 15.33
N ARG A 183 -17.02 9.74 14.27
CA ARG A 183 -17.11 10.96 13.45
C ARG A 183 -17.98 10.74 12.23
N ASN A 184 -19.09 11.48 12.14
CA ASN A 184 -20.06 11.39 11.06
C ASN A 184 -19.66 12.23 9.83
N SER A 185 -19.02 13.38 10.05
CA SER A 185 -18.59 14.31 9.01
C SER A 185 -17.11 14.66 9.15
N LEU A 186 -16.41 14.74 8.03
CA LEU A 186 -15.03 15.24 7.99
C LEU A 186 -14.95 16.77 8.10
N ASN A 187 -16.03 17.45 7.80
CA ASN A 187 -16.10 18.92 7.88
C ASN A 187 -16.03 19.42 9.32
N ASP A 188 -16.45 18.57 10.28
CA ASP A 188 -16.46 18.87 11.71
C ASP A 188 -15.12 18.59 12.39
N ILE A 189 -14.12 18.11 11.64
CA ILE A 189 -12.80 17.75 12.19
C ILE A 189 -11.75 18.77 11.72
N HIS A 190 -11.13 19.45 12.66
CA HIS A 190 -10.10 20.44 12.36
C HIS A 190 -8.85 19.77 11.77
N VAL A 191 -8.37 20.28 10.64
CA VAL A 191 -7.16 19.80 9.98
C VAL A 191 -5.94 20.11 10.85
N GLY A 192 -5.02 19.16 10.95
CA GLY A 192 -3.79 19.33 11.74
C GLY A 192 -2.77 18.25 11.45
N THR A 193 -1.82 18.07 12.36
CA THR A 193 -0.71 17.11 12.21
C THR A 193 -0.56 16.17 13.41
N LYS A 194 -1.51 16.22 14.36
CA LYS A 194 -1.39 15.55 15.66
C LYS A 194 -1.94 14.13 15.63
N THR A 195 -3.21 13.96 15.25
CA THR A 195 -3.94 12.71 15.42
C THR A 195 -4.37 12.16 14.06
N PRO A 196 -4.06 10.90 13.72
CA PRO A 196 -4.49 10.29 12.46
C PRO A 196 -6.01 10.09 12.45
N ILE A 197 -6.65 10.40 11.31
CA ILE A 197 -8.05 10.10 11.04
C ILE A 197 -8.11 8.85 10.19
N ILE A 198 -8.71 7.79 10.73
CA ILE A 198 -8.87 6.49 10.08
C ILE A 198 -10.28 6.38 9.50
N SER A 199 -10.34 5.91 8.26
CA SER A 199 -11.58 5.82 7.47
C SER A 199 -11.61 4.54 6.62
N ALA A 200 -12.78 4.21 6.06
CA ALA A 200 -12.95 3.07 5.16
C ALA A 200 -12.35 3.36 3.77
N ILE A 201 -11.03 3.27 3.68
CA ILE A 201 -10.26 3.34 2.42
C ILE A 201 -9.46 2.04 2.21
N THR A 202 -8.95 1.81 1.01
CA THR A 202 -8.34 0.52 0.63
C THR A 202 -6.83 0.46 0.83
N GLY A 203 -6.19 1.54 1.25
CA GLY A 203 -4.73 1.61 1.41
C GLY A 203 -4.30 2.54 2.53
N ASN A 204 -3.01 2.79 2.61
CA ASN A 204 -2.40 3.74 3.54
C ASN A 204 -2.80 3.50 5.01
N ASN A 205 -2.91 2.24 5.42
CA ASN A 205 -3.35 1.81 6.76
C ASN A 205 -4.68 2.44 7.21
N GLY A 206 -5.59 2.77 6.27
CA GLY A 206 -6.85 3.46 6.58
C GLY A 206 -6.69 4.96 6.85
N LEU A 207 -5.48 5.50 6.85
CA LEU A 207 -5.18 6.90 7.13
C LEU A 207 -5.70 7.81 6.01
N LEU A 208 -6.65 8.65 6.34
CA LEU A 208 -7.23 9.65 5.41
C LEU A 208 -6.45 10.97 5.45
N ARG A 209 -6.23 11.51 6.66
CA ARG A 209 -5.49 12.74 6.94
C ARG A 209 -5.21 12.84 8.45
N PHE A 210 -4.53 13.90 8.87
CA PHE A 210 -4.32 14.21 10.30
C PHE A 210 -5.25 15.34 10.78
N SER A 211 -5.54 15.32 12.09
CA SER A 211 -6.32 16.31 12.82
C SER A 211 -5.47 17.03 13.87
N ALA A 212 -5.90 18.22 14.27
CA ALA A 212 -5.40 18.93 15.46
C ALA A 212 -6.07 18.43 16.76
N GLU A 213 -7.16 17.68 16.67
CA GLU A 213 -7.96 17.22 17.81
C GLU A 213 -7.33 16.03 18.54
N ASN A 214 -7.85 15.72 19.72
CA ASN A 214 -7.50 14.53 20.46
C ASN A 214 -8.12 13.28 19.82
N SER A 215 -7.51 12.12 20.06
CA SER A 215 -8.01 10.83 19.61
C SER A 215 -9.35 10.45 20.25
N ASP A 216 -10.18 9.72 19.50
CA ASP A 216 -11.42 9.11 19.98
C ASP A 216 -11.19 7.70 20.54
N PHE A 217 -10.11 7.06 20.10
CA PHE A 217 -9.76 5.68 20.40
C PHE A 217 -8.27 5.58 20.72
N ASP A 218 -7.94 4.71 21.67
CA ASP A 218 -6.56 4.30 21.91
C ASP A 218 -6.03 3.42 20.76
N GLY A 219 -4.72 3.28 20.68
CA GLY A 219 -4.05 2.37 19.76
C GLY A 219 -4.28 0.88 20.07
N GLN A 220 -3.49 0.03 19.41
CA GLN A 220 -3.53 -1.42 19.52
C GLN A 220 -4.92 -2.03 19.20
N LYS A 221 -5.56 -1.53 18.15
CA LYS A 221 -6.88 -1.96 17.70
C LYS A 221 -6.88 -2.34 16.23
N ILE A 222 -7.87 -3.13 15.83
CA ILE A 222 -8.10 -3.43 14.41
C ILE A 222 -9.28 -2.59 13.93
N THR A 223 -9.13 -1.97 12.78
CA THR A 223 -10.22 -1.23 12.11
C THR A 223 -10.66 -1.99 10.87
N ILE A 224 -11.97 -2.07 10.63
CA ILE A 224 -12.56 -2.73 9.44
C ILE A 224 -13.54 -1.78 8.78
N GLY A 225 -13.43 -1.61 7.46
CA GLY A 225 -14.39 -0.84 6.66
C GLY A 225 -15.78 -1.47 6.64
N ASN A 226 -16.82 -0.70 6.99
CA ASN A 226 -18.22 -1.13 7.01
C ASN A 226 -18.91 -0.89 5.68
N THR A 227 -18.51 0.14 4.95
CA THR A 227 -19.17 0.71 3.78
C THR A 227 -18.19 0.95 2.65
N GLY A 228 -18.71 1.23 1.47
CA GLY A 228 -17.92 1.49 0.27
C GLY A 228 -17.64 0.22 -0.54
N GLN A 229 -17.85 0.30 -1.86
CA GLN A 229 -17.75 -0.85 -2.76
C GLN A 229 -16.36 -1.52 -2.70
N ALA A 230 -15.29 -0.72 -2.61
CA ALA A 230 -13.91 -1.21 -2.60
C ALA A 230 -13.35 -1.39 -1.19
N SER A 231 -13.93 -0.82 -0.14
CA SER A 231 -13.36 -0.77 1.22
C SER A 231 -14.08 -1.66 2.24
N VAL A 232 -15.25 -2.22 1.91
CA VAL A 232 -15.95 -3.18 2.79
C VAL A 232 -15.05 -4.37 3.10
N GLY A 233 -14.90 -4.67 4.40
CA GLY A 233 -14.08 -5.79 4.89
C GLY A 233 -12.57 -5.57 4.82
N VAL A 234 -12.11 -4.40 4.34
CA VAL A 234 -10.68 -4.07 4.42
C VAL A 234 -10.34 -3.77 5.88
N ALA A 235 -9.37 -4.49 6.41
CA ALA A 235 -8.91 -4.38 7.78
C ALA A 235 -7.51 -3.77 7.86
N PHE A 236 -7.26 -3.02 8.94
CA PHE A 236 -5.94 -2.49 9.28
C PHE A 236 -5.69 -2.57 10.79
N TYR A 237 -4.44 -2.71 11.18
CA TYR A 237 -4.02 -2.59 12.57
C TYR A 237 -3.56 -1.17 12.85
N GLN A 238 -4.07 -0.58 13.94
CA GLN A 238 -3.72 0.76 14.39
C GLN A 238 -2.87 0.63 15.64
N GLU A 239 -1.58 0.92 15.51
CA GLU A 239 -0.63 0.91 16.64
C GLU A 239 -0.91 2.07 17.60
N ASP A 240 -1.11 3.27 17.03
CA ASP A 240 -1.29 4.52 17.75
C ASP A 240 -2.76 4.89 17.94
N ALA A 241 -3.01 5.80 18.86
CA ALA A 241 -4.32 6.40 19.09
C ALA A 241 -4.81 7.20 17.87
N PHE A 242 -6.12 7.16 17.59
CA PHE A 242 -6.69 7.70 16.36
C PHE A 242 -8.11 8.25 16.50
N ILE A 243 -8.54 9.01 15.51
CA ILE A 243 -9.93 9.42 15.28
C ILE A 243 -10.55 8.46 14.27
N GLY A 244 -11.70 7.87 14.57
CA GLY A 244 -12.41 6.95 13.70
C GLY A 244 -13.66 7.55 13.06
N THR A 245 -13.78 7.49 11.71
CA THR A 245 -15.00 7.88 11.02
C THR A 245 -16.08 6.79 11.14
N ASN A 246 -17.35 7.16 11.01
CA ASN A 246 -18.51 6.27 11.22
C ASN A 246 -18.63 5.12 10.19
N ASN A 247 -17.82 5.11 9.15
CA ASN A 247 -17.79 4.08 8.12
C ASN A 247 -16.78 2.95 8.41
N ILE A 248 -16.18 2.92 9.60
CA ILE A 248 -15.38 1.81 10.10
C ILE A 248 -15.95 1.23 11.38
N THR A 249 -15.69 -0.05 11.62
CA THR A 249 -15.84 -0.71 12.92
C THR A 249 -14.46 -0.90 13.54
N ILE A 250 -14.36 -0.57 14.83
CA ILE A 250 -13.17 -0.74 15.66
C ILE A 250 -13.35 -2.04 16.46
N LEU A 251 -12.34 -2.91 16.40
CA LEU A 251 -12.23 -4.14 17.16
C LEU A 251 -11.20 -3.96 18.24
N SER A 252 -11.66 -3.93 19.49
CA SER A 252 -10.82 -3.88 20.67
C SER A 252 -10.54 -5.33 21.13
N PRO A 253 -9.28 -5.80 21.13
CA PRO A 253 -8.96 -7.19 21.47
C PRO A 253 -9.19 -7.45 22.96
N LYS A 254 -9.75 -8.63 23.28
CA LYS A 254 -9.92 -9.17 24.65
C LYS A 254 -8.67 -9.92 25.14
N PHE A 255 -7.61 -9.87 24.36
CA PHE A 255 -6.32 -10.50 24.62
C PHE A 255 -5.19 -9.48 24.43
N LYS A 256 -3.99 -9.82 24.85
CA LYS A 256 -2.82 -8.97 24.62
C LYS A 256 -2.43 -9.04 23.13
N ILE A 257 -2.50 -7.90 22.45
CA ILE A 257 -2.12 -7.76 21.05
C ILE A 257 -0.83 -6.96 20.92
N ASN A 258 -0.08 -7.23 19.85
CA ASN A 258 1.04 -6.41 19.37
C ASN A 258 0.94 -6.28 17.85
N SER A 259 1.84 -5.52 17.22
CA SER A 259 1.84 -5.29 15.78
C SER A 259 1.87 -6.59 14.98
N PHE A 260 2.62 -7.61 15.41
CA PHE A 260 2.73 -8.89 14.68
C PHE A 260 1.42 -9.66 14.71
N ILE A 261 0.81 -9.83 15.89
CA ILE A 261 -0.49 -10.48 16.03
C ILE A 261 -1.56 -9.67 15.29
N GLY A 262 -1.52 -8.33 15.39
CA GLY A 262 -2.42 -7.43 14.66
C GLY A 262 -2.37 -7.64 13.16
N LEU A 263 -1.17 -7.72 12.57
CA LEU A 263 -0.97 -7.97 11.14
C LEU A 263 -1.40 -9.38 10.72
N PHE A 264 -1.25 -10.38 11.60
CA PHE A 264 -1.79 -11.71 11.35
C PHE A 264 -3.31 -11.65 11.20
N PHE A 265 -4.04 -10.99 12.12
CA PHE A 265 -5.49 -10.79 12.01
C PHE A 265 -5.89 -10.00 10.76
N VAL A 266 -5.18 -8.93 10.43
CA VAL A 266 -5.41 -8.15 9.19
C VAL A 266 -5.33 -9.07 7.97
N SER A 267 -4.38 -10.00 7.92
CA SER A 267 -4.26 -10.96 6.82
C SER A 267 -5.43 -11.95 6.77
N ILE A 268 -5.92 -12.42 7.92
CA ILE A 268 -7.10 -13.29 8.02
C ILE A 268 -8.35 -12.56 7.52
N PHE A 269 -8.64 -11.35 8.02
CA PHE A 269 -9.80 -10.56 7.59
C PHE A 269 -9.72 -10.22 6.09
N SER A 270 -8.54 -9.91 5.57
CA SER A 270 -8.33 -9.65 4.14
C SER A 270 -8.68 -10.84 3.26
N LYS A 271 -8.36 -12.07 3.69
CA LYS A 271 -8.73 -13.30 2.98
C LYS A 271 -10.23 -13.59 3.03
N GLU A 272 -10.91 -13.19 4.08
CA GLU A 272 -12.35 -13.38 4.27
C GLU A 272 -13.21 -12.32 3.56
N ARG A 273 -12.59 -11.29 3.02
CA ARG A 273 -13.24 -10.12 2.41
C ARG A 273 -14.20 -10.47 1.28
N TYR A 274 -13.94 -11.52 0.51
CA TYR A 274 -14.81 -11.97 -0.60
C TYR A 274 -16.24 -12.31 -0.16
N LYS A 275 -16.46 -12.55 1.14
CA LYS A 275 -17.78 -12.82 1.73
C LYS A 275 -18.64 -11.56 1.87
N PHE A 276 -18.07 -10.39 1.66
CA PHE A 276 -18.73 -9.11 1.83
C PHE A 276 -18.78 -8.34 0.51
N SER A 277 -19.88 -7.66 0.26
CA SER A 277 -20.12 -6.87 -0.96
C SER A 277 -21.14 -5.77 -0.66
N PHE A 278 -21.47 -4.95 -1.67
CA PHE A 278 -22.46 -3.88 -1.54
C PHE A 278 -23.82 -4.39 -1.03
N GLY A 279 -24.31 -5.53 -1.54
CA GLY A 279 -25.54 -6.16 -1.07
C GLY A 279 -25.38 -6.97 0.24
N ARG A 280 -24.15 -7.15 0.73
CA ARG A 280 -23.83 -7.92 1.94
C ARG A 280 -22.88 -7.15 2.83
N ILE A 281 -23.36 -5.98 3.29
CA ILE A 281 -22.59 -5.04 4.12
C ILE A 281 -22.14 -5.71 5.42
N LEU A 282 -20.91 -5.43 5.82
CA LEU A 282 -20.32 -5.89 7.06
C LEU A 282 -20.75 -4.98 8.21
N ASN A 283 -21.96 -5.17 8.74
CA ASN A 283 -22.41 -4.48 9.95
C ASN A 283 -21.85 -5.14 11.21
N THR A 284 -21.93 -4.44 12.33
CA THR A 284 -21.38 -4.88 13.63
C THR A 284 -21.95 -6.23 14.08
N GLU A 285 -23.25 -6.49 13.87
CA GLU A 285 -23.88 -7.76 14.26
C GLU A 285 -23.38 -8.95 13.43
N ARG A 286 -23.20 -8.76 12.12
CA ARG A 286 -22.59 -9.79 11.26
C ARG A 286 -21.16 -10.06 11.67
N LEU A 287 -20.42 -9.01 11.99
CA LEU A 287 -19.00 -9.12 12.39
C LEU A 287 -18.85 -9.84 13.74
N LYS A 288 -19.73 -9.54 14.73
CA LYS A 288 -19.76 -10.27 16.02
C LYS A 288 -19.94 -11.77 15.83
N ASN A 289 -20.87 -12.17 14.95
CA ASN A 289 -21.19 -13.56 14.68
C ASN A 289 -20.28 -14.22 13.63
N PHE A 290 -19.37 -13.45 13.06
CA PHE A 290 -18.44 -13.95 12.06
C PHE A 290 -17.43 -14.89 12.71
N LYS A 291 -17.22 -16.06 12.07
CA LYS A 291 -16.22 -17.03 12.51
C LYS A 291 -14.98 -16.92 11.65
N ILE A 292 -13.86 -16.73 12.30
CA ILE A 292 -12.54 -16.76 11.67
C ILE A 292 -11.80 -18.02 12.07
N LYS A 293 -10.89 -18.47 11.21
CA LYS A 293 -10.05 -19.64 11.44
C LYS A 293 -8.68 -19.17 11.91
N LEU A 294 -8.24 -19.65 13.07
CA LEU A 294 -6.95 -19.29 13.67
C LEU A 294 -6.13 -20.54 14.00
N PRO A 295 -4.80 -20.46 14.01
CA PRO A 295 -3.96 -21.52 14.55
C PRO A 295 -4.26 -21.74 16.04
N VAL A 296 -4.23 -23.00 16.46
CA VAL A 296 -4.54 -23.38 17.85
C VAL A 296 -3.40 -24.12 18.49
N ASP A 297 -3.24 -23.91 19.79
CA ASP A 297 -2.32 -24.63 20.67
C ASP A 297 -2.82 -26.08 20.90
N LYS A 298 -2.10 -26.84 21.72
CA LYS A 298 -2.45 -28.22 22.10
C LYS A 298 -3.79 -28.34 22.83
N ASN A 299 -4.24 -27.26 23.47
CA ASN A 299 -5.48 -27.21 24.25
C ASN A 299 -6.67 -26.71 23.39
N GLY A 300 -6.44 -26.32 22.14
CA GLY A 300 -7.48 -25.78 21.24
C GLY A 300 -7.73 -24.28 21.38
N ASN A 301 -6.92 -23.56 22.18
CA ASN A 301 -6.97 -22.09 22.26
C ASN A 301 -6.19 -21.43 21.12
N PRO A 302 -6.47 -20.15 20.79
CA PRO A 302 -5.66 -19.43 19.80
C PRO A 302 -4.18 -19.43 20.18
N ASP A 303 -3.31 -19.82 19.26
CA ASP A 303 -1.86 -19.88 19.46
C ASP A 303 -1.24 -18.51 19.11
N TRP A 304 -1.27 -17.60 20.09
CA TRP A 304 -0.74 -16.22 19.95
C TRP A 304 0.74 -16.21 19.60
N GLN A 305 1.51 -17.11 20.21
CA GLN A 305 2.95 -17.20 19.99
C GLN A 305 3.26 -17.62 18.56
N PHE A 306 2.52 -18.61 18.05
CA PHE A 306 2.67 -19.01 16.65
C PHE A 306 2.35 -17.87 15.67
N MET A 307 1.28 -17.11 15.91
CA MET A 307 0.90 -15.97 15.05
C MET A 307 2.00 -14.91 15.01
N GLU A 308 2.54 -14.56 16.18
CA GLU A 308 3.64 -13.61 16.32
C GLU A 308 4.90 -14.11 15.62
N ASP A 309 5.34 -15.34 15.90
CA ASP A 309 6.55 -15.93 15.32
C ASP A 309 6.43 -16.10 13.80
N TYR A 310 5.24 -16.45 13.31
CA TYR A 310 5.00 -16.53 11.88
C TYR A 310 5.23 -15.18 11.18
N ILE A 311 4.66 -14.09 11.67
CA ILE A 311 4.87 -12.76 11.08
C ILE A 311 6.33 -12.33 11.22
N LYS A 312 6.99 -12.60 12.36
CA LYS A 312 8.42 -12.33 12.55
C LYS A 312 9.32 -13.12 11.60
N SER A 313 8.87 -14.26 11.08
CA SER A 313 9.60 -15.06 10.11
C SER A 313 9.46 -14.59 8.65
N LEU A 314 8.58 -13.63 8.39
CA LEU A 314 8.38 -13.08 7.05
C LEU A 314 9.43 -12.00 6.72
N PRO A 315 9.81 -11.85 5.44
CA PRO A 315 10.62 -10.72 5.00
C PRO A 315 10.00 -9.39 5.44
N TYR A 316 10.85 -8.42 5.72
CA TYR A 316 10.49 -7.07 6.18
C TYR A 316 9.91 -6.98 7.60
N SER A 317 9.83 -8.07 8.35
CA SER A 317 9.32 -8.04 9.73
C SER A 317 10.18 -7.21 10.68
N SER A 318 11.46 -7.02 10.39
CA SER A 318 12.35 -6.13 11.16
C SER A 318 11.99 -4.64 11.04
N GLY A 319 11.07 -4.29 10.15
CA GLY A 319 10.57 -2.92 9.98
C GLY A 319 9.22 -2.65 10.66
N ILE A 320 8.69 -3.62 11.44
CA ILE A 320 7.39 -3.54 12.12
C ILE A 320 7.55 -3.01 13.55
#